data_88d93a59fa2760856bdbb36c168aa6c0
#
_entry.id   88d93a59fa2760856bdbb36c168aa6c0
#
_cell.length_a   1.000
_cell.length_b   1.000
_cell.length_c   1.000
_cell.angle_alpha   90.00
_cell.angle_beta   90.00
_cell.angle_gamma   90.00
#
_symmetry.space_group_name_H-M   'P 1'
#
loop_
_entity.id
_entity.type
_entity.pdbx_description
1 polymer ?
#
loop_
_entity_poly.entity_id
_entity_poly.type
_entity_poly.pdbx_seq_one_letter_code
_entity_poly.pdbx_strand_id
1 'polypeptide(L)'
;MGTEHGSLNDHIHSAREIEDIEGYRISPNGETEKLNRENIYTTNLGEAAGYYDDVSHLVATFPDMSAGDIIAYEYEIKEDEYWCSYYHLFVVQLKLPVLSTNIELEIPEDWILMKTVQNIDSISETLDGNKYF
;
A
#
# COMPACT_ATOMS: atom_id res chain seq x y z
N MET A 1 2.47 21.08 -8.91
CA MET A 1 2.22 20.65 -7.52
C MET A 1 1.13 19.58 -7.47
N GLY A 2 1.29 18.46 -8.09
CA GLY A 2 0.28 17.40 -8.19
C GLY A 2 0.82 16.02 -8.55
N THR A 3 2.03 15.97 -9.06
CA THR A 3 2.63 14.73 -9.57
C THR A 3 3.17 13.81 -8.49
N GLU A 4 3.43 14.30 -7.28
CA GLU A 4 3.95 13.49 -6.17
C GLU A 4 2.91 12.55 -5.53
N HIS A 5 1.63 12.78 -5.74
CA HIS A 5 0.56 12.04 -5.08
C HIS A 5 -0.01 10.88 -5.91
N GLY A 6 0.36 10.77 -7.17
CA GLY A 6 -0.09 9.70 -8.06
C GLY A 6 0.86 8.51 -8.17
N SER A 7 1.92 8.48 -7.38
CA SER A 7 2.90 7.39 -7.38
C SER A 7 2.66 6.46 -6.20
N LEU A 8 2.66 5.14 -6.46
CA LEU A 8 2.87 4.14 -5.43
C LEU A 8 4.35 4.15 -5.04
N ASN A 9 4.64 4.23 -3.75
CA ASN A 9 5.99 4.18 -3.24
C ASN A 9 5.97 3.43 -1.91
N ASP A 10 6.53 2.23 -1.89
CA ASP A 10 6.53 1.37 -0.72
C ASP A 10 7.89 0.70 -0.51
N HIS A 11 8.17 0.32 0.74
CA HIS A 11 9.42 -0.30 1.14
C HIS A 11 9.41 -1.80 0.81
N ILE A 12 10.54 -2.27 0.29
CA ILE A 12 10.82 -3.70 0.11
C ILE A 12 12.14 -4.06 0.78
N HIS A 13 12.23 -5.26 1.31
CA HIS A 13 13.45 -5.81 1.93
C HIS A 13 13.42 -7.35 1.85
N SER A 14 14.44 -8.01 2.39
CA SER A 14 14.61 -9.46 2.27
C SER A 14 13.43 -10.32 2.77
N ALA A 15 12.62 -9.79 3.68
CA ALA A 15 11.45 -10.45 4.24
C ALA A 15 10.11 -9.83 3.78
N ARG A 16 10.14 -8.89 2.82
CA ARG A 16 8.94 -8.21 2.32
C ARG A 16 9.07 -7.92 0.84
N GLU A 17 8.24 -8.56 0.07
CA GLU A 17 8.18 -8.41 -1.39
C GLU A 17 6.82 -7.83 -1.81
N ILE A 18 6.83 -7.08 -2.89
CA ILE A 18 5.61 -6.58 -3.53
C ILE A 18 5.48 -7.27 -4.87
N GLU A 19 4.35 -7.93 -5.07
CA GLU A 19 4.05 -8.68 -6.28
C GLU A 19 2.79 -8.16 -6.98
N ASP A 20 2.58 -8.61 -8.21
CA ASP A 20 1.35 -8.43 -8.98
C ASP A 20 0.84 -6.98 -9.04
N ILE A 21 1.75 -6.04 -9.28
CA ILE A 21 1.42 -4.63 -9.34
C ILE A 21 0.65 -4.33 -10.63
N GLU A 22 -0.56 -3.85 -10.48
CA GLU A 22 -1.35 -3.25 -11.53
C GLU A 22 -1.68 -1.79 -11.20
N GLY A 23 -1.69 -0.94 -12.21
CA GLY A 23 -2.05 0.46 -12.06
C GLY A 23 -2.93 0.91 -13.22
N TYR A 24 -3.84 1.83 -12.92
CA TYR A 24 -4.74 2.43 -13.90
C TYR A 24 -4.83 3.94 -13.69
N ARG A 25 -4.76 4.68 -14.80
CA ARG A 25 -5.07 6.09 -14.84
C ARG A 25 -6.35 6.31 -15.61
N ILE A 26 -7.25 7.10 -15.08
CA ILE A 26 -8.50 7.50 -15.72
C ILE A 26 -8.45 9.01 -15.87
N SER A 27 -8.38 9.47 -17.10
CA SER A 27 -8.38 10.90 -17.43
C SER A 27 -9.77 11.53 -17.30
N PRO A 28 -9.90 12.84 -17.16
CA PRO A 28 -11.20 13.53 -17.02
C PRO A 28 -12.17 13.29 -18.19
N ASN A 29 -11.67 12.95 -19.37
CA ASN A 29 -12.47 12.58 -20.55
C ASN A 29 -12.95 11.12 -20.53
N GLY A 30 -12.59 10.33 -19.51
CA GLY A 30 -12.95 8.91 -19.33
C GLY A 30 -12.01 7.93 -20.02
N GLU A 31 -10.90 8.38 -20.62
CA GLU A 31 -9.89 7.47 -21.17
C GLU A 31 -9.15 6.75 -20.03
N THR A 32 -8.98 5.44 -20.18
CA THR A 32 -8.26 4.61 -19.20
C THR A 32 -6.96 4.12 -19.80
N GLU A 33 -5.88 4.29 -19.06
CA GLU A 33 -4.54 3.81 -19.38
C GLU A 33 -4.06 2.84 -18.29
N LYS A 34 -3.52 1.68 -18.71
CA LYS A 34 -2.86 0.74 -17.79
C LYS A 34 -1.40 1.13 -17.59
N LEU A 35 -0.91 0.96 -16.37
CA LEU A 35 0.48 1.22 -16.01
C LEU A 35 1.43 0.34 -16.85
N ASN A 36 2.42 0.96 -17.48
CA ASN A 36 3.47 0.25 -18.17
C ASN A 36 4.48 -0.31 -17.18
N ARG A 37 4.95 -1.53 -17.38
CA ARG A 37 5.99 -2.17 -16.57
C ARG A 37 7.31 -1.39 -16.52
N GLU A 38 7.61 -0.62 -17.55
CA GLU A 38 8.79 0.25 -17.58
C GLU A 38 8.73 1.39 -16.55
N ASN A 39 7.54 1.69 -16.06
CA ASN A 39 7.29 2.70 -15.03
C ASN A 39 7.22 2.11 -13.61
N ILE A 40 7.59 0.85 -13.47
CA ILE A 40 7.75 0.15 -12.19
C ILE A 40 9.24 -0.15 -12.01
N TYR A 41 9.85 0.43 -10.99
CA TYR A 41 11.29 0.27 -10.76
C TYR A 41 11.62 0.31 -9.27
N THR A 42 12.76 -0.27 -8.94
CA THR A 42 13.28 -0.25 -7.57
C THR A 42 14.39 0.79 -7.45
N THR A 43 14.34 1.59 -6.39
CA THR A 43 15.41 2.52 -6.03
C THR A 43 15.96 2.14 -4.67
N ASN A 44 17.28 2.08 -4.56
CA ASN A 44 17.92 1.96 -3.25
C ASN A 44 17.92 3.32 -2.57
N LEU A 45 17.71 3.34 -1.27
CA LEU A 45 17.75 4.57 -0.46
C LEU A 45 19.13 5.23 -0.42
N GLY A 46 20.11 4.59 -1.06
CA GLY A 46 21.44 5.09 -1.29
C GLY A 46 22.32 5.13 -0.06
N GLU A 47 23.62 5.23 -0.28
CA GLU A 47 24.67 5.35 0.73
C GLU A 47 24.50 6.55 1.69
N ALA A 48 23.59 7.46 1.40
CA ALA A 48 23.37 8.68 2.19
C ALA A 48 22.70 8.44 3.54
N ALA A 49 22.04 7.30 3.76
CA ALA A 49 21.35 7.02 5.02
C ALA A 49 22.17 6.22 6.03
N GLY A 50 23.30 5.63 5.66
CA GLY A 50 24.24 4.95 6.56
C GLY A 50 23.69 3.74 7.33
N TYR A 51 22.49 3.28 7.00
CA TYR A 51 21.81 2.18 7.68
C TYR A 51 21.16 1.26 6.68
N TYR A 52 21.58 -0.01 6.68
CA TYR A 52 20.97 -1.15 5.98
C TYR A 52 20.90 -1.08 4.46
N ASP A 53 21.79 -1.82 3.83
CA ASP A 53 21.92 -2.00 2.37
C ASP A 53 20.79 -2.88 1.78
N ASP A 54 19.90 -3.40 2.62
CA ASP A 54 18.85 -4.35 2.27
C ASP A 54 17.46 -3.73 2.08
N VAL A 55 17.31 -2.42 2.33
CA VAL A 55 16.04 -1.71 2.15
C VAL A 55 16.03 -0.93 0.85
N SER A 56 15.06 -1.24 0.02
CA SER A 56 14.82 -0.56 -1.24
C SER A 56 13.40 0.01 -1.27
N HIS A 57 13.15 0.95 -2.17
CA HIS A 57 11.81 1.43 -2.48
C HIS A 57 11.39 0.89 -3.84
N LEU A 58 10.22 0.27 -3.88
CA LEU A 58 9.53 0.03 -5.12
C LEU A 58 8.70 1.26 -5.47
N VAL A 59 8.88 1.75 -6.68
CA VAL A 59 8.17 2.92 -7.20
C VAL A 59 7.39 2.51 -8.44
N ALA A 60 6.11 2.82 -8.46
CA ALA A 60 5.27 2.70 -9.64
C ALA A 60 4.62 4.05 -9.92
N THR A 61 4.76 4.58 -11.11
CA THR A 61 4.31 5.94 -11.44
C THR A 61 3.79 6.06 -12.87
N PHE A 62 2.84 6.97 -13.08
CA PHE A 62 2.44 7.40 -14.41
C PHE A 62 3.21 8.68 -14.79
N PRO A 63 3.89 8.72 -15.95
CA PRO A 63 4.76 9.84 -16.28
C PRO A 63 4.00 11.15 -16.53
N ASP A 64 2.90 11.14 -17.21
CA ASP A 64 2.23 12.35 -17.73
C ASP A 64 0.92 12.66 -17.02
N MET A 65 0.93 12.65 -15.68
CA MET A 65 -0.27 12.95 -14.89
C MET A 65 -0.70 14.39 -14.98
N SER A 66 -2.01 14.59 -15.05
CA SER A 66 -2.65 15.88 -15.11
C SER A 66 -3.62 16.09 -13.94
N ALA A 67 -3.92 17.34 -13.64
CA ALA A 67 -4.94 17.65 -12.64
C ALA A 67 -6.30 17.12 -13.09
N GLY A 68 -6.96 16.37 -12.23
CA GLY A 68 -8.25 15.72 -12.49
C GLY A 68 -8.14 14.26 -12.91
N ASP A 69 -6.94 13.73 -13.12
CA ASP A 69 -6.74 12.29 -13.31
C ASP A 69 -7.06 11.54 -12.01
N ILE A 70 -7.65 10.35 -12.16
CA ILE A 70 -7.83 9.37 -11.09
C ILE A 70 -6.79 8.29 -11.28
N ILE A 71 -6.05 7.98 -10.21
CA ILE A 71 -5.05 6.92 -10.21
C ILE A 71 -5.50 5.83 -9.26
N ALA A 72 -5.43 4.58 -9.72
CA ALA A 72 -5.69 3.39 -8.92
C ALA A 72 -4.51 2.43 -9.00
N TYR A 73 -4.14 1.83 -7.88
CA TYR A 73 -3.16 0.75 -7.80
C TYR A 73 -3.75 -0.44 -7.08
N GLU A 74 -3.39 -1.63 -7.55
CA GLU A 74 -3.64 -2.91 -6.92
C GLU A 74 -2.31 -3.68 -6.88
N TYR A 75 -1.97 -4.24 -5.73
CA TYR A 75 -0.74 -5.01 -5.55
C TYR A 75 -0.86 -5.96 -4.38
N GLU A 76 -0.04 -7.01 -4.40
CA GLU A 76 0.08 -7.98 -3.33
C GLU A 76 1.39 -7.77 -2.57
N ILE A 77 1.34 -7.84 -1.24
CA ILE A 77 2.51 -7.82 -0.37
C ILE A 77 2.65 -9.20 0.25
N LYS A 78 3.84 -9.78 0.13
CA LYS A 78 4.24 -10.98 0.86
C LYS A 78 5.25 -10.62 1.92
N GLU A 79 4.96 -11.01 3.14
CA GLU A 79 5.85 -10.81 4.28
C GLU A 79 6.11 -12.15 4.97
N ASP A 80 7.37 -12.41 5.28
CA ASP A 80 7.76 -13.57 6.08
C ASP A 80 7.35 -13.36 7.55
N GLU A 81 6.93 -14.42 8.19
CA GLU A 81 6.53 -14.41 9.61
C GLU A 81 7.71 -14.03 10.51
N TYR A 82 7.50 -13.05 11.40
CA TYR A 82 8.42 -12.74 12.47
C TYR A 82 8.14 -13.63 13.71
N TRP A 83 9.09 -14.42 14.08
CA TRP A 83 9.35 -15.31 15.26
C TRP A 83 8.19 -15.68 16.19
N CYS A 84 7.28 -14.80 16.58
CA CYS A 84 6.27 -15.09 17.58
C CYS A 84 5.00 -14.23 17.51
N SER A 85 4.93 -13.25 16.65
CA SER A 85 3.70 -12.47 16.42
C SER A 85 3.73 -11.75 15.09
N TYR A 86 2.61 -11.70 14.44
CA TYR A 86 2.40 -10.80 13.29
C TYR A 86 1.89 -9.46 13.82
N TYR A 87 2.51 -8.39 13.40
CA TYR A 87 2.09 -7.04 13.72
C TYR A 87 1.90 -6.25 12.44
N HIS A 88 0.74 -5.63 12.27
CA HIS A 88 0.48 -4.76 11.14
C HIS A 88 -0.10 -3.43 11.61
N LEU A 89 0.41 -2.32 11.07
CA LEU A 89 -0.08 -0.98 11.32
C LEU A 89 -0.79 -0.44 10.07
N PHE A 90 -2.10 -0.32 10.16
CA PHE A 90 -2.90 0.32 9.12
C PHE A 90 -2.98 1.83 9.39
N VAL A 91 -2.30 2.63 8.60
CA VAL A 91 -2.37 4.09 8.67
C VAL A 91 -3.43 4.57 7.69
N VAL A 92 -4.63 4.85 8.20
CA VAL A 92 -5.80 5.16 7.36
C VAL A 92 -5.80 6.59 6.81
N GLN A 93 -5.05 7.50 7.40
CA GLN A 93 -4.90 8.87 6.89
C GLN A 93 -3.57 9.47 7.30
N LEU A 94 -2.87 10.08 6.34
CA LEU A 94 -1.67 10.88 6.58
C LEU A 94 -1.91 12.34 6.23
N LYS A 95 -1.38 12.80 5.10
CA LYS A 95 -1.42 14.21 4.68
C LYS A 95 -2.62 14.55 3.79
N LEU A 96 -3.16 13.56 3.10
CA LEU A 96 -4.29 13.72 2.19
C LEU A 96 -5.59 13.27 2.85
N PRO A 97 -6.72 13.91 2.57
CA PRO A 97 -8.01 13.44 3.05
C PRO A 97 -8.33 12.09 2.39
N VAL A 98 -8.79 11.14 3.20
CA VAL A 98 -9.26 9.82 2.78
C VAL A 98 -10.77 9.79 2.90
N LEU A 99 -11.46 9.41 1.83
CA LEU A 99 -12.92 9.34 1.81
C LEU A 99 -13.44 8.08 2.51
N SER A 100 -12.76 6.95 2.30
CA SER A 100 -13.12 5.69 2.94
C SER A 100 -11.91 4.77 2.97
N THR A 101 -11.87 3.92 3.99
CA THR A 101 -10.90 2.82 4.10
C THR A 101 -11.68 1.56 4.49
N ASN A 102 -11.49 0.49 3.73
CA ASN A 102 -11.97 -0.84 4.09
C ASN A 102 -10.77 -1.72 4.36
N ILE A 103 -10.82 -2.46 5.43
CA ILE A 103 -9.80 -3.43 5.82
C ILE A 103 -10.51 -4.77 5.98
N GLU A 104 -10.11 -5.75 5.19
CA GLU A 104 -10.52 -7.14 5.36
C GLU A 104 -9.33 -7.91 5.92
N LEU A 105 -9.55 -8.64 6.99
CA LEU A 105 -8.52 -9.40 7.68
C LEU A 105 -9.00 -10.84 7.85
N GLU A 106 -8.29 -11.78 7.27
CA GLU A 106 -8.48 -13.20 7.49
C GLU A 106 -7.30 -13.74 8.29
N ILE A 107 -7.60 -14.41 9.41
CA ILE A 107 -6.57 -14.96 10.30
C ILE A 107 -6.80 -16.46 10.51
N PRO A 108 -5.76 -17.26 10.80
CA PRO A 108 -5.93 -18.64 11.20
C PRO A 108 -6.87 -18.79 12.41
N GLU A 109 -7.64 -19.87 12.47
CA GLU A 109 -8.66 -20.09 13.51
C GLU A 109 -8.09 -20.17 14.94
N ASP A 110 -6.82 -20.57 15.06
CA ASP A 110 -6.11 -20.70 16.34
C ASP A 110 -5.39 -19.40 16.77
N TRP A 111 -5.46 -18.35 15.97
CA TRP A 111 -4.85 -17.08 16.29
C TRP A 111 -5.77 -16.18 17.12
N ILE A 112 -5.16 -15.36 17.95
CA ILE A 112 -5.85 -14.35 18.75
C ILE A 112 -5.57 -12.98 18.16
N LEU A 113 -6.60 -12.30 17.68
CA LEU A 113 -6.50 -10.92 17.22
C LEU A 113 -6.50 -9.96 18.40
N MET A 114 -5.41 -9.23 18.57
CA MET A 114 -5.36 -8.05 19.45
C MET A 114 -5.35 -6.78 18.59
N LYS A 115 -6.31 -5.91 18.85
CA LYS A 115 -6.53 -4.71 18.06
C LYS A 115 -6.50 -3.47 18.92
N THR A 116 -5.89 -2.42 18.40
CA THR A 116 -5.93 -1.08 18.98
C THR A 116 -6.27 -0.07 17.88
N VAL A 117 -7.24 0.78 18.15
CA VAL A 117 -7.65 1.86 17.24
C VAL A 117 -7.32 3.19 17.89
N GLN A 118 -6.68 4.10 17.14
CA GLN A 118 -6.29 5.41 17.66
C GLN A 118 -6.69 6.51 16.67
N ASN A 119 -7.21 7.62 17.19
CA ASN A 119 -7.56 8.83 16.43
C ASN A 119 -8.58 8.57 15.30
N ILE A 120 -9.49 7.62 15.50
CA ILE A 120 -10.59 7.32 14.59
C ILE A 120 -11.89 7.40 15.41
N ASP A 121 -12.82 8.24 14.96
CA ASP A 121 -14.04 8.53 15.71
C ASP A 121 -15.04 7.36 15.71
N SER A 122 -15.07 6.60 14.62
CA SER A 122 -15.95 5.43 14.49
C SER A 122 -15.39 4.39 13.54
N ILE A 123 -15.59 3.14 13.87
CA ILE A 123 -15.35 2.01 12.99
C ILE A 123 -16.61 1.13 12.97
N SER A 124 -16.86 0.50 11.85
CA SER A 124 -17.85 -0.57 11.74
C SER A 124 -17.12 -1.87 11.49
N GLU A 125 -17.51 -2.91 12.21
CA GLU A 125 -16.87 -4.22 12.11
C GLU A 125 -17.93 -5.31 11.93
N THR A 126 -17.60 -6.27 11.12
CA THR A 126 -18.35 -7.50 10.96
C THR A 126 -17.39 -8.67 11.10
N LEU A 127 -17.79 -9.69 11.84
CA LEU A 127 -17.04 -10.93 11.98
C LEU A 127 -17.85 -12.06 11.32
N ASP A 128 -17.22 -12.76 10.40
CA ASP A 128 -17.78 -13.96 9.76
C ASP A 128 -16.74 -15.09 9.81
N GLY A 129 -16.93 -16.03 10.75
CA GLY A 129 -15.94 -17.06 11.03
C GLY A 129 -14.62 -16.45 11.54
N ASN A 130 -13.55 -16.61 10.76
CA ASN A 130 -12.22 -16.06 11.02
C ASN A 130 -11.91 -14.79 10.22
N LYS A 131 -12.93 -14.18 9.57
CA LYS A 131 -12.81 -12.97 8.76
C LYS A 131 -13.38 -11.76 9.49
N TYR A 132 -12.63 -10.66 9.46
CA TYR A 132 -12.99 -9.35 9.98
C TYR A 132 -13.12 -8.36 8.83
N PHE A 133 -14.21 -7.58 8.80
CA PHE A 133 -14.49 -6.58 7.77
C PHE A 133 -14.68 -5.19 8.37
#